data_1802bfbb68182813fbbe27ca63c94959
#
_entry.id   1802bfbb68182813fbbe27ca63c94959
#
_cell.length_a   1.000
_cell.length_b   1.000
_cell.length_c   1.000
_cell.angle_alpha   90.00
_cell.angle_beta   90.00
_cell.angle_gamma   90.00
#
_symmetry.space_group_name_H-M   'P 1'
#
loop_
_entity.id
_entity.type
_entity.pdbx_description
1 polymer ?
#
loop_
_entity_poly.entity_id
_entity_poly.type
_entity_poly.pdbx_seq_one_letter_code
_entity_poly.pdbx_strand_id
1 'polypeptide(L)'
;KEKVDQLVLAIGHSARNTYEMLYQKQLEISQKAFAVGMRIEHSQEFINKSQYGKFYNHPALKAADYKLAVHTSQKRGVYTFCMCPGGYVMNAASEENRLVVNGMSNYKRDNKFANSAILVNVTPDDFGSSHPLAGMYFQRKLEEKAFELGGSDYSIPVQRVEDYLENKESKEKIETSLKRVKNAQLNALLPEILNINLKEGLLLMNNKINGFTSDATLLGVESRSSAPI
;
A
#
# COMPACT_ATOMS: atom_id res chain seq x y z
N LYS A 1 -10.73 36.57 -7.44
CA LYS A 1 -11.63 35.82 -8.34
C LYS A 1 -11.40 36.31 -9.75
N GLU A 2 -11.03 35.43 -10.65
CA GLU A 2 -10.86 35.74 -12.05
C GLU A 2 -11.96 35.06 -12.86
N LYS A 3 -12.38 35.70 -13.95
CA LYS A 3 -13.27 35.09 -14.94
C LYS A 3 -12.41 34.31 -15.92
N VAL A 4 -12.75 33.05 -16.11
CA VAL A 4 -12.07 32.16 -17.06
C VAL A 4 -13.10 31.47 -17.94
N ASP A 5 -12.77 31.24 -19.20
CA ASP A 5 -13.67 30.56 -20.14
C ASP A 5 -13.66 29.03 -19.92
N GLN A 6 -12.53 28.49 -19.42
CA GLN A 6 -12.37 27.07 -19.15
C GLN A 6 -11.56 26.87 -17.87
N LEU A 7 -11.95 25.86 -17.08
CA LEU A 7 -11.26 25.45 -15.87
C LEU A 7 -10.87 23.96 -15.97
N VAL A 8 -9.58 23.67 -15.84
CA VAL A 8 -9.07 22.29 -15.75
C VAL A 8 -8.82 21.94 -14.28
N LEU A 9 -9.52 20.91 -13.78
CA LEU A 9 -9.33 20.39 -12.42
C LEU A 9 -8.36 19.19 -12.47
N ALA A 10 -7.15 19.40 -11.97
CA ALA A 10 -6.09 18.38 -11.90
C ALA A 10 -5.55 18.28 -10.45
N ILE A 11 -6.45 17.98 -9.50
CA ILE A 11 -6.25 18.12 -8.05
C ILE A 11 -5.64 16.89 -7.37
N GLY A 12 -5.43 15.80 -8.11
CA GLY A 12 -4.87 14.55 -7.59
C GLY A 12 -5.85 13.75 -6.72
N HIS A 13 -5.41 12.59 -6.26
CA HIS A 13 -6.25 11.61 -5.54
C HIS A 13 -6.54 11.95 -4.06
N SER A 14 -5.85 12.93 -3.47
CA SER A 14 -5.95 13.25 -2.04
C SER A 14 -6.74 14.54 -1.74
N ALA A 15 -7.27 15.22 -2.74
CA ALA A 15 -8.02 16.46 -2.58
C ALA A 15 -9.49 16.20 -2.15
N ARG A 16 -9.67 15.46 -1.06
CA ARG A 16 -10.97 14.92 -0.64
C ARG A 16 -12.00 15.98 -0.29
N ASN A 17 -11.58 17.07 0.36
CA ASN A 17 -12.47 18.20 0.64
C ASN A 17 -12.96 18.86 -0.66
N THR A 18 -12.13 18.86 -1.72
CA THR A 18 -12.55 19.36 -3.03
C THR A 18 -13.57 18.42 -3.66
N TYR A 19 -13.41 17.09 -3.53
CA TYR A 19 -14.43 16.14 -4.01
C TYR A 19 -15.77 16.34 -3.31
N GLU A 20 -15.77 16.54 -2.00
CA GLU A 20 -16.98 16.86 -1.23
C GLU A 20 -17.61 18.17 -1.68
N MET A 21 -16.81 19.21 -1.88
CA MET A 21 -17.28 20.51 -2.39
C MET A 21 -17.88 20.38 -3.81
N LEU A 22 -17.26 19.64 -4.71
CA LEU A 22 -17.76 19.39 -6.06
C LEU A 22 -19.10 18.65 -6.03
N TYR A 23 -19.22 17.62 -5.17
CA TYR A 23 -20.47 16.90 -4.95
C TYR A 23 -21.58 17.83 -4.43
N GLN A 24 -21.28 18.66 -3.42
CA GLN A 24 -22.22 19.66 -2.89
C GLN A 24 -22.65 20.69 -3.94
N LYS A 25 -21.80 20.95 -4.94
CA LYS A 25 -22.11 21.79 -6.10
C LYS A 25 -22.89 21.08 -7.20
N GLN A 26 -23.34 19.84 -6.93
CA GLN A 26 -24.12 19.02 -7.84
C GLN A 26 -23.41 18.70 -9.16
N LEU A 27 -22.06 18.66 -9.17
CA LEU A 27 -21.34 18.07 -10.29
C LEU A 27 -21.59 16.56 -10.31
N GLU A 28 -21.76 16.02 -11.50
CA GLU A 28 -21.89 14.59 -11.71
C GLU A 28 -20.57 13.89 -11.32
N ILE A 29 -20.66 13.00 -10.34
CA ILE A 29 -19.54 12.19 -9.84
C ILE A 29 -19.99 10.74 -9.79
N SER A 30 -19.13 9.83 -10.23
CA SER A 30 -19.39 8.40 -10.17
C SER A 30 -18.28 7.68 -9.38
N GLN A 31 -18.63 6.56 -8.79
CA GLN A 31 -17.68 5.67 -8.13
C GLN A 31 -16.73 5.05 -9.15
N LYS A 32 -15.46 4.92 -8.79
CA LYS A 32 -14.44 4.31 -9.62
C LYS A 32 -13.72 3.20 -8.86
N ALA A 33 -13.45 2.09 -9.55
CA ALA A 33 -12.59 1.02 -9.04
C ALA A 33 -11.15 1.53 -8.81
N PHE A 34 -10.51 1.04 -7.75
CA PHE A 34 -9.12 1.31 -7.44
C PHE A 34 -8.47 0.08 -6.79
N ALA A 35 -7.36 0.21 -6.10
CA ALA A 35 -6.76 -0.88 -5.36
C ALA A 35 -6.26 -0.39 -4.00
N VAL A 36 -6.31 -1.28 -3.01
CA VAL A 36 -5.83 -1.04 -1.65
C VAL A 36 -5.00 -2.20 -1.16
N GLY A 37 -4.18 -1.96 -0.16
CA GLY A 37 -3.36 -3.00 0.45
C GLY A 37 -2.39 -2.44 1.47
N MET A 38 -1.19 -2.98 1.46
CA MET A 38 -0.13 -2.62 2.40
C MET A 38 1.20 -2.49 1.66
N ARG A 39 2.18 -1.85 2.26
CA ARG A 39 3.55 -1.93 1.79
C ARG A 39 4.23 -3.17 2.31
N ILE A 40 4.93 -3.88 1.43
CA ILE A 40 5.87 -4.93 1.78
C ILE A 40 7.29 -4.38 1.71
N GLU A 41 8.09 -4.69 2.72
CA GLU A 41 9.50 -4.31 2.79
C GLU A 41 10.37 -5.56 2.89
N HIS A 42 11.44 -5.59 2.09
CA HIS A 42 12.47 -6.64 2.06
C HIS A 42 13.85 -6.03 2.23
N SER A 43 14.86 -6.83 2.51
CA SER A 43 16.23 -6.38 2.32
C SER A 43 16.51 -6.16 0.83
N GLN A 44 17.21 -5.08 0.47
CA GLN A 44 17.61 -4.84 -0.92
C GLN A 44 18.53 -5.93 -1.44
N GLU A 45 19.35 -6.50 -0.54
CA GLU A 45 20.24 -7.61 -0.89
C GLU A 45 19.47 -8.85 -1.34
N PHE A 46 18.36 -9.19 -0.67
CA PHE A 46 17.48 -10.29 -1.09
C PHE A 46 16.95 -10.05 -2.50
N ILE A 47 16.47 -8.82 -2.79
CA ILE A 47 15.97 -8.50 -4.13
C ILE A 47 17.10 -8.56 -5.17
N ASN A 48 18.29 -8.02 -4.86
CA ASN A 48 19.44 -8.14 -5.76
C ASN A 48 19.80 -9.58 -6.07
N LYS A 49 19.85 -10.45 -5.04
CA LYS A 49 20.14 -11.88 -5.20
C LYS A 49 19.08 -12.57 -6.08
N SER A 50 17.80 -12.26 -5.86
CA SER A 50 16.71 -12.88 -6.63
C SER A 50 16.72 -12.48 -8.10
N GLN A 51 17.14 -11.24 -8.43
CA GLN A 51 17.15 -10.73 -9.80
C GLN A 51 18.46 -10.99 -10.54
N TYR A 52 19.59 -10.89 -9.86
CA TYR A 52 20.92 -10.96 -10.49
C TYR A 52 21.66 -12.27 -10.22
N GLY A 53 21.14 -13.13 -9.35
CA GLY A 53 21.76 -14.40 -8.98
C GLY A 53 23.21 -14.21 -8.48
N LYS A 54 24.15 -14.96 -9.03
CA LYS A 54 25.57 -14.88 -8.63
C LYS A 54 26.26 -13.54 -8.89
N PHE A 55 25.65 -12.68 -9.69
CA PHE A 55 26.21 -11.36 -10.03
C PHE A 55 25.70 -10.21 -9.16
N TYR A 56 24.91 -10.50 -8.12
CA TYR A 56 24.19 -9.49 -7.32
C TYR A 56 25.09 -8.39 -6.71
N ASN A 57 26.38 -8.66 -6.50
CA ASN A 57 27.40 -7.71 -6.00
C ASN A 57 28.23 -7.05 -7.10
N HIS A 58 27.91 -7.24 -8.38
CA HIS A 58 28.70 -6.66 -9.45
C HIS A 58 28.56 -5.12 -9.46
N PRO A 59 29.68 -4.35 -9.44
CA PRO A 59 29.64 -2.88 -9.23
C PRO A 59 28.93 -2.10 -10.34
N ALA A 60 28.78 -2.69 -11.52
CA ALA A 60 28.01 -2.06 -12.61
C ALA A 60 26.48 -2.24 -12.46
N LEU A 61 26.03 -3.14 -11.58
CA LEU A 61 24.61 -3.35 -11.33
C LEU A 61 24.12 -2.37 -10.28
N LYS A 62 22.91 -1.82 -10.51
CA LYS A 62 22.22 -0.95 -9.57
C LYS A 62 21.29 -1.78 -8.67
N ALA A 63 20.71 -1.13 -7.67
CA ALA A 63 19.66 -1.76 -6.87
C ALA A 63 18.57 -2.35 -7.79
N ALA A 64 18.33 -3.66 -7.63
CA ALA A 64 17.34 -4.39 -8.40
C ALA A 64 15.92 -3.99 -8.00
N ASP A 65 15.02 -4.08 -8.95
CA ASP A 65 13.58 -3.90 -8.76
C ASP A 65 12.80 -5.13 -9.22
N TYR A 66 11.50 -5.14 -8.98
CA TYR A 66 10.59 -6.18 -9.44
C TYR A 66 9.19 -5.62 -9.72
N LYS A 67 8.46 -6.31 -10.59
CA LYS A 67 7.05 -6.05 -10.85
C LYS A 67 6.32 -7.39 -10.94
N LEU A 68 5.36 -7.60 -10.05
CA LEU A 68 4.58 -8.82 -9.95
C LEU A 68 3.09 -8.52 -10.10
N ALA A 69 2.39 -9.39 -10.81
CA ALA A 69 0.94 -9.40 -10.87
C ALA A 69 0.45 -10.86 -10.92
N VAL A 70 -0.58 -11.13 -10.16
CA VAL A 70 -1.23 -12.45 -10.07
C VAL A 70 -2.74 -12.28 -10.02
N HIS A 71 -3.47 -13.35 -10.34
CA HIS A 71 -4.91 -13.43 -10.13
C HIS A 71 -5.18 -14.52 -9.10
N THR A 72 -6.02 -14.21 -8.13
CA THR A 72 -6.44 -15.14 -7.09
C THR A 72 -7.50 -16.11 -7.61
N SER A 73 -7.78 -17.16 -6.85
CA SER A 73 -8.86 -18.11 -7.11
C SER A 73 -10.23 -17.42 -7.23
N GLN A 74 -10.42 -16.30 -6.54
CA GLN A 74 -11.60 -15.44 -6.61
C GLN A 74 -11.56 -14.43 -7.78
N LYS A 75 -10.63 -14.58 -8.73
CA LYS A 75 -10.42 -13.73 -9.91
C LYS A 75 -10.11 -12.27 -9.60
N ARG A 76 -9.65 -11.95 -8.37
CA ARG A 76 -9.16 -10.61 -8.06
C ARG A 76 -7.70 -10.46 -8.48
N GLY A 77 -7.38 -9.32 -9.08
CA GLY A 77 -6.00 -8.94 -9.35
C GLY A 77 -5.29 -8.55 -8.06
N VAL A 78 -4.12 -9.14 -7.79
CA VAL A 78 -3.18 -8.72 -6.75
C VAL A 78 -1.85 -8.41 -7.41
N TYR A 79 -1.28 -7.24 -7.13
CA TYR A 79 -0.08 -6.79 -7.83
C TYR A 79 0.80 -5.89 -6.97
N THR A 80 2.07 -5.82 -7.36
CA THR A 80 3.01 -4.85 -6.80
C THR A 80 2.89 -3.52 -7.52
N PHE A 81 2.98 -2.44 -6.75
CA PHE A 81 2.86 -1.09 -7.29
C PHE A 81 3.90 -0.16 -6.66
N CYS A 82 4.42 0.80 -7.47
CA CYS A 82 5.39 1.78 -7.00
C CYS A 82 6.54 1.17 -6.19
N MET A 83 7.21 0.15 -6.75
CA MET A 83 8.38 -0.47 -6.14
C MET A 83 9.51 0.55 -6.02
N CYS A 84 10.10 0.63 -4.83
CA CYS A 84 11.13 1.58 -4.46
C CYS A 84 12.41 0.81 -4.06
N PRO A 85 13.33 0.55 -5.02
CA PRO A 85 14.59 -0.12 -4.73
C PRO A 85 15.51 0.79 -3.92
N GLY A 86 16.23 0.20 -2.94
CA GLY A 86 17.09 0.94 -2.01
C GLY A 86 16.38 2.12 -1.37
N GLY A 87 15.13 1.90 -0.93
CA GLY A 87 14.20 2.95 -0.56
C GLY A 87 13.68 2.87 0.88
N TYR A 88 12.69 3.68 1.15
CA TYR A 88 12.06 3.85 2.46
C TYR A 88 10.56 3.76 2.31
N VAL A 89 9.90 3.20 3.31
CA VAL A 89 8.47 3.45 3.53
C VAL A 89 8.33 4.80 4.22
N MET A 90 7.27 5.53 3.91
CA MET A 90 7.02 6.87 4.45
C MET A 90 5.60 6.96 5.00
N ASN A 91 5.46 7.69 6.11
CA ASN A 91 4.16 8.18 6.55
C ASN A 91 3.70 9.29 5.58
N ALA A 92 2.59 9.08 4.90
CA ALA A 92 1.99 10.00 3.94
C ALA A 92 0.62 10.53 4.42
N ALA A 93 0.39 10.51 5.74
CA ALA A 93 -0.83 11.02 6.34
C ALA A 93 -1.07 12.50 5.96
N SER A 94 -2.28 12.82 5.55
CA SER A 94 -2.69 14.16 5.14
C SER A 94 -4.03 14.62 5.72
N GLU A 95 -4.67 13.75 6.51
CA GLU A 95 -5.89 14.04 7.25
C GLU A 95 -5.68 13.67 8.72
N GLU A 96 -6.29 14.41 9.62
CA GLU A 96 -6.20 14.19 11.06
C GLU A 96 -6.78 12.81 11.44
N ASN A 97 -6.12 12.12 12.38
CA ASN A 97 -6.50 10.77 12.87
C ASN A 97 -6.62 9.71 11.77
N ARG A 98 -5.87 9.88 10.67
CA ARG A 98 -5.79 8.93 9.57
C ARG A 98 -4.33 8.69 9.22
N LEU A 99 -4.02 7.46 8.88
CA LEU A 99 -2.67 7.05 8.56
C LEU A 99 -2.67 6.32 7.22
N VAL A 100 -1.76 6.72 6.35
CA VAL A 100 -1.48 6.08 5.07
C VAL A 100 0.02 6.05 4.85
N VAL A 101 0.51 5.00 4.22
CA VAL A 101 1.92 4.87 3.86
C VAL A 101 2.12 5.01 2.37
N ASN A 102 3.32 5.41 2.00
CA ASN A 102 3.82 5.42 0.63
C ASN A 102 5.29 4.98 0.64
N GLY A 103 5.92 4.85 -0.50
CA GLY A 103 7.34 4.53 -0.62
C GLY A 103 8.10 5.58 -1.42
N MET A 104 9.40 5.67 -1.15
CA MET A 104 10.31 6.57 -1.83
C MET A 104 11.70 5.93 -1.94
N SER A 105 12.43 6.25 -2.98
CA SER A 105 13.88 5.97 -3.09
C SER A 105 14.63 7.27 -3.24
N ASN A 106 15.79 7.37 -2.59
CA ASN A 106 16.76 8.41 -2.91
C ASN A 106 17.32 8.20 -4.32
N TYR A 107 17.91 9.24 -4.89
CA TYR A 107 18.53 9.16 -6.22
C TYR A 107 19.57 8.02 -6.32
N LYS A 108 20.36 7.79 -5.28
CA LYS A 108 21.37 6.72 -5.23
C LYS A 108 20.79 5.32 -5.08
N ARG A 109 19.56 5.18 -4.57
CA ARG A 109 18.91 3.89 -4.27
C ARG A 109 19.78 2.97 -3.40
N ASP A 110 20.40 3.54 -2.37
CA ASP A 110 21.45 2.92 -1.57
C ASP A 110 21.01 2.54 -0.14
N ASN A 111 19.71 2.58 0.15
CA ASN A 111 19.20 2.04 1.40
C ASN A 111 19.28 0.51 1.40
N LYS A 112 19.45 -0.05 2.61
CA LYS A 112 19.45 -1.50 2.82
C LYS A 112 18.09 -2.17 2.59
N PHE A 113 17.01 -1.42 2.50
CA PHE A 113 15.67 -1.90 2.25
C PHE A 113 15.18 -1.58 0.84
N ALA A 114 14.29 -2.42 0.36
CA ALA A 114 13.47 -2.23 -0.82
C ALA A 114 12.00 -2.36 -0.41
N ASN A 115 11.10 -1.57 -0.96
CA ASN A 115 9.68 -1.73 -0.64
C ASN A 115 8.79 -1.58 -1.88
N SER A 116 7.60 -2.13 -1.80
CA SER A 116 6.54 -2.01 -2.81
C SER A 116 5.18 -2.03 -2.15
N ALA A 117 4.19 -1.37 -2.71
CA ALA A 117 2.82 -1.68 -2.37
C ALA A 117 2.46 -3.08 -2.88
N ILE A 118 1.71 -3.84 -2.08
CA ILE A 118 0.97 -5.04 -2.49
C ILE A 118 -0.50 -4.68 -2.42
N LEU A 119 -1.12 -4.60 -3.58
CA LEU A 119 -2.47 -4.08 -3.74
C LEU A 119 -3.41 -5.15 -4.28
N VAL A 120 -4.63 -5.14 -3.78
CA VAL A 120 -5.76 -5.93 -4.29
C VAL A 120 -6.82 -4.99 -4.87
N ASN A 121 -7.36 -5.34 -6.02
CA ASN A 121 -8.41 -4.56 -6.68
C ASN A 121 -9.69 -4.51 -5.84
N VAL A 122 -10.27 -3.33 -5.75
CA VAL A 122 -11.61 -3.08 -5.20
C VAL A 122 -12.51 -2.39 -6.22
N THR A 123 -13.77 -2.72 -6.17
CA THR A 123 -14.82 -2.21 -7.07
C THR A 123 -15.90 -1.49 -6.25
N PRO A 124 -16.83 -0.77 -6.88
CA PRO A 124 -17.96 -0.15 -6.19
C PRO A 124 -18.74 -1.10 -5.28
N ASP A 125 -18.83 -2.39 -5.63
CA ASP A 125 -19.50 -3.41 -4.81
C ASP A 125 -18.85 -3.61 -3.43
N ASP A 126 -17.55 -3.31 -3.30
CA ASP A 126 -16.80 -3.44 -2.05
C ASP A 126 -17.01 -2.24 -1.11
N PHE A 127 -17.55 -1.13 -1.58
CA PHE A 127 -17.66 0.09 -0.78
C PHE A 127 -18.87 0.11 0.17
N GLY A 128 -19.82 -0.81 -0.03
CA GLY A 128 -20.98 -0.98 0.81
C GLY A 128 -22.02 0.16 0.73
N SER A 129 -21.93 1.02 -0.31
CA SER A 129 -22.84 2.14 -0.52
C SER A 129 -22.85 2.56 -2.00
N SER A 130 -24.03 2.99 -2.49
CA SER A 130 -24.18 3.58 -3.83
C SER A 130 -23.85 5.10 -3.86
N HIS A 131 -23.46 5.70 -2.73
CA HIS A 131 -23.10 7.11 -2.69
C HIS A 131 -21.90 7.42 -3.61
N PRO A 132 -21.92 8.47 -4.45
CA PRO A 132 -20.84 8.77 -5.39
C PRO A 132 -19.44 8.84 -4.77
N LEU A 133 -19.35 9.29 -3.50
CA LEU A 133 -18.08 9.38 -2.76
C LEU A 133 -17.78 8.13 -1.88
N ALA A 134 -18.50 7.02 -2.04
CA ALA A 134 -18.33 5.84 -1.18
C ALA A 134 -16.90 5.27 -1.23
N GLY A 135 -16.24 5.28 -2.39
CA GLY A 135 -14.84 4.86 -2.50
C GLY A 135 -13.88 5.73 -1.66
N MET A 136 -14.12 7.04 -1.59
CA MET A 136 -13.36 7.95 -0.74
C MET A 136 -13.59 7.65 0.75
N TYR A 137 -14.83 7.41 1.16
CA TYR A 137 -15.15 7.04 2.55
C TYR A 137 -14.58 5.68 2.92
N PHE A 138 -14.56 4.74 1.98
CA PHE A 138 -13.91 3.44 2.16
C PHE A 138 -12.40 3.61 2.44
N GLN A 139 -11.69 4.44 1.66
CA GLN A 139 -10.28 4.75 1.92
C GLN A 139 -10.08 5.37 3.30
N ARG A 140 -10.89 6.38 3.67
CA ARG A 140 -10.82 7.03 4.98
C ARG A 140 -10.97 6.03 6.13
N LYS A 141 -11.93 5.11 6.02
CA LYS A 141 -12.15 4.07 7.04
C LYS A 141 -10.94 3.15 7.23
N LEU A 142 -10.25 2.78 6.15
CA LEU A 142 -9.02 2.01 6.24
C LEU A 142 -7.88 2.81 6.89
N GLU A 143 -7.78 4.10 6.58
CA GLU A 143 -6.76 5.00 7.14
C GLU A 143 -7.00 5.29 8.63
N GLU A 144 -8.26 5.39 9.07
CA GLU A 144 -8.66 5.47 10.48
C GLU A 144 -8.25 4.22 11.24
N LYS A 145 -8.57 3.04 10.70
CA LYS A 145 -8.15 1.76 11.29
C LYS A 145 -6.62 1.63 11.37
N ALA A 146 -5.89 2.06 10.35
CA ALA A 146 -4.44 2.05 10.38
C ALA A 146 -3.88 2.96 11.48
N PHE A 147 -4.48 4.13 11.69
CA PHE A 147 -4.13 5.05 12.77
C PHE A 147 -4.36 4.42 14.15
N GLU A 148 -5.52 3.80 14.38
CA GLU A 148 -5.86 3.09 15.62
C GLU A 148 -4.89 1.94 15.91
N LEU A 149 -4.64 1.08 14.90
CA LEU A 149 -3.70 -0.03 15.01
C LEU A 149 -2.26 0.43 15.30
N GLY A 150 -1.87 1.58 14.76
CA GLY A 150 -0.60 2.22 15.05
C GLY A 150 -0.49 2.81 16.46
N GLY A 151 -1.60 2.85 17.23
CA GLY A 151 -1.64 3.36 18.60
C GLY A 151 -2.09 4.80 18.72
N SER A 152 -2.74 5.34 17.70
CA SER A 152 -3.33 6.68 17.64
C SER A 152 -2.31 7.82 17.86
N ASP A 153 -1.07 7.58 17.44
CA ASP A 153 0.03 8.52 17.58
C ASP A 153 0.88 8.67 16.30
N TYR A 154 0.32 8.23 15.15
CA TYR A 154 0.97 8.17 13.83
C TYR A 154 2.17 7.22 13.74
N SER A 155 2.36 6.30 14.68
CA SER A 155 3.24 5.16 14.49
C SER A 155 2.65 4.23 13.43
N ILE A 156 3.50 3.72 12.54
CA ILE A 156 3.05 2.84 11.46
C ILE A 156 2.82 1.43 12.02
N PRO A 157 1.62 0.84 11.87
CA PRO A 157 1.40 -0.55 12.24
C PRO A 157 2.16 -1.47 11.31
N VAL A 158 2.89 -2.45 11.88
CA VAL A 158 3.73 -3.40 11.16
C VAL A 158 3.50 -4.82 11.63
N GLN A 159 3.73 -5.78 10.71
CA GLN A 159 3.63 -7.22 10.98
C GLN A 159 4.57 -7.97 10.06
N ARG A 160 5.20 -9.06 10.53
CA ARG A 160 5.91 -9.98 9.63
C ARG A 160 4.94 -10.63 8.66
N VAL A 161 5.35 -10.83 7.41
CA VAL A 161 4.49 -11.45 6.40
C VAL A 161 4.08 -12.86 6.82
N GLU A 162 4.99 -13.64 7.38
CA GLU A 162 4.71 -15.00 7.84
C GLU A 162 3.64 -15.02 8.93
N ASP A 163 3.74 -14.13 9.92
CA ASP A 163 2.75 -13.99 10.99
C ASP A 163 1.38 -13.51 10.46
N TYR A 164 1.39 -12.59 9.49
CA TYR A 164 0.17 -12.14 8.82
C TYR A 164 -0.54 -13.29 8.08
N LEU A 165 0.21 -14.13 7.36
CA LEU A 165 -0.33 -15.29 6.67
C LEU A 165 -0.98 -16.29 7.64
N GLU A 166 -0.39 -16.47 8.81
CA GLU A 166 -0.86 -17.38 9.86
C GLU A 166 -1.85 -16.77 10.84
N ASN A 167 -2.25 -15.50 10.69
CA ASN A 167 -3.09 -14.73 11.62
C ASN A 167 -2.51 -14.62 13.05
N LYS A 168 -1.20 -14.55 13.17
CA LYS A 168 -0.48 -14.43 14.44
C LYS A 168 0.05 -13.02 14.65
N GLU A 169 0.18 -12.60 15.90
CA GLU A 169 0.87 -11.36 16.25
C GLU A 169 2.39 -11.54 16.15
N SER A 170 3.06 -10.55 15.55
CA SER A 170 4.52 -10.47 15.60
C SER A 170 4.96 -9.98 16.98
N LYS A 171 5.66 -10.82 17.75
CA LYS A 171 6.06 -10.51 19.12
C LYS A 171 7.41 -9.80 19.20
N GLU A 172 8.32 -10.12 18.29
CA GLU A 172 9.65 -9.54 18.28
C GLU A 172 9.68 -8.15 17.64
N LYS A 173 10.69 -7.36 18.01
CA LYS A 173 10.92 -6.06 17.36
C LYS A 173 11.23 -6.28 15.89
N ILE A 174 10.45 -5.63 15.03
CA ILE A 174 10.62 -5.67 13.58
C ILE A 174 11.55 -4.53 13.16
N GLU A 175 12.59 -4.86 12.41
CA GLU A 175 13.48 -3.89 11.80
C GLU A 175 12.87 -3.44 10.45
N THR A 176 12.73 -2.14 10.26
CA THR A 176 12.19 -1.52 9.04
C THR A 176 12.99 -0.27 8.67
N SER A 177 12.71 0.28 7.49
CA SER A 177 13.25 1.58 7.09
C SER A 177 12.71 2.74 7.93
N LEU A 178 11.64 2.52 8.69
CA LEU A 178 11.02 3.50 9.57
C LEU A 178 11.48 3.36 11.02
N LYS A 179 11.60 4.51 11.70
CA LYS A 179 11.93 4.55 13.14
C LYS A 179 10.70 4.43 14.04
N ARG A 180 9.55 4.90 13.57
CA ARG A 180 8.33 4.99 14.36
C ARG A 180 7.31 3.98 13.86
N VAL A 181 7.40 2.77 14.41
CA VAL A 181 6.55 1.63 14.08
C VAL A 181 6.00 0.97 15.34
N LYS A 182 4.86 0.30 15.21
CA LYS A 182 4.23 -0.48 16.27
C LYS A 182 3.80 -1.84 15.71
N ASN A 183 4.18 -2.93 16.38
CA ASN A 183 3.66 -4.25 16.05
C ASN A 183 2.14 -4.26 16.22
N ALA A 184 1.43 -4.74 15.22
CA ALA A 184 -0.02 -4.81 15.21
C ALA A 184 -0.48 -5.97 14.32
N GLN A 185 -1.69 -6.48 14.57
CA GLN A 185 -2.28 -7.53 13.75
C GLN A 185 -2.96 -6.92 12.51
N LEU A 186 -2.25 -6.83 11.40
CA LEU A 186 -2.72 -6.20 10.16
C LEU A 186 -3.88 -6.96 9.49
N ASN A 187 -4.19 -8.18 9.93
CA ASN A 187 -5.40 -8.88 9.53
C ASN A 187 -6.69 -8.12 9.89
N ALA A 188 -6.64 -7.26 10.92
CA ALA A 188 -7.77 -6.41 11.29
C ALA A 188 -7.91 -5.16 10.41
N LEU A 189 -6.89 -4.83 9.58
CA LEU A 189 -6.85 -3.59 8.83
C LEU A 189 -7.82 -3.55 7.64
N LEU A 190 -7.82 -4.61 6.85
CA LEU A 190 -8.64 -4.72 5.63
C LEU A 190 -9.91 -5.56 5.90
N PRO A 191 -10.99 -5.38 5.12
CA PRO A 191 -12.08 -6.33 5.08
C PRO A 191 -11.60 -7.76 4.82
N GLU A 192 -12.28 -8.75 5.39
CA GLU A 192 -11.88 -10.16 5.34
C GLU A 192 -11.65 -10.65 3.90
N ILE A 193 -12.56 -10.33 2.99
CA ILE A 193 -12.44 -10.72 1.58
C ILE A 193 -11.16 -10.19 0.92
N LEU A 194 -10.70 -8.99 1.28
CA LEU A 194 -9.48 -8.42 0.76
C LEU A 194 -8.25 -9.07 1.41
N ASN A 195 -8.30 -9.39 2.70
CA ASN A 195 -7.24 -10.13 3.38
C ASN A 195 -7.03 -11.52 2.76
N ILE A 196 -8.11 -12.26 2.49
CA ILE A 196 -8.03 -13.59 1.85
C ILE A 196 -7.31 -13.48 0.49
N ASN A 197 -7.73 -12.53 -0.35
CA ASN A 197 -7.11 -12.33 -1.65
C ASN A 197 -5.66 -11.85 -1.56
N LEU A 198 -5.35 -10.97 -0.61
CA LEU A 198 -3.99 -10.48 -0.42
C LEU A 198 -3.04 -11.59 0.03
N LYS A 199 -3.47 -12.47 0.95
CA LYS A 199 -2.71 -13.65 1.39
C LYS A 199 -2.46 -14.62 0.25
N GLU A 200 -3.49 -14.97 -0.51
CA GLU A 200 -3.33 -15.82 -1.70
C GLU A 200 -2.36 -15.17 -2.70
N GLY A 201 -2.51 -13.86 -2.94
CA GLY A 201 -1.63 -13.11 -3.81
C GLY A 201 -0.17 -13.15 -3.37
N LEU A 202 0.11 -12.99 -2.06
CA LEU A 202 1.46 -13.10 -1.49
C LEU A 202 2.06 -14.50 -1.72
N LEU A 203 1.29 -15.57 -1.49
CA LEU A 203 1.73 -16.94 -1.75
C LEU A 203 2.00 -17.20 -3.23
N LEU A 204 1.16 -16.70 -4.12
CA LEU A 204 1.38 -16.78 -5.57
C LEU A 204 2.62 -15.98 -6.02
N MET A 205 2.91 -14.86 -5.39
CA MET A 205 4.12 -14.07 -5.64
C MET A 205 5.37 -14.78 -5.11
N ASN A 206 5.26 -15.50 -3.99
CA ASN A 206 6.35 -16.32 -3.46
C ASN A 206 6.76 -17.44 -4.43
N ASN A 207 5.82 -17.97 -5.24
CA ASN A 207 6.14 -18.90 -6.31
C ASN A 207 6.92 -18.28 -7.49
N LYS A 208 6.85 -16.94 -7.65
CA LYS A 208 7.58 -16.20 -8.68
C LYS A 208 8.95 -15.72 -8.21
N ILE A 209 9.05 -15.30 -6.97
CA ILE A 209 10.30 -14.93 -6.29
C ILE A 209 10.39 -15.79 -5.03
N ASN A 210 11.18 -16.85 -5.07
CA ASN A 210 11.35 -17.76 -3.95
C ASN A 210 11.84 -17.00 -2.71
N GLY A 211 11.15 -17.14 -1.59
CA GLY A 211 11.43 -16.41 -0.35
C GLY A 211 10.77 -15.02 -0.26
N PHE A 212 9.88 -14.65 -1.19
CA PHE A 212 9.19 -13.34 -1.18
C PHE A 212 8.38 -13.08 0.09
N THR A 213 7.90 -14.12 0.74
CA THR A 213 7.15 -14.02 2.00
C THR A 213 8.01 -14.21 3.24
N SER A 214 9.28 -14.61 3.07
CA SER A 214 10.21 -14.85 4.19
C SER A 214 11.01 -13.59 4.49
N ASP A 215 11.27 -13.33 5.77
CA ASP A 215 11.99 -12.12 6.23
C ASP A 215 11.45 -10.80 5.69
N ALA A 216 10.16 -10.78 5.33
CA ALA A 216 9.48 -9.62 4.80
C ALA A 216 8.54 -9.01 5.85
N THR A 217 8.35 -7.71 5.77
CA THR A 217 7.49 -6.94 6.68
C THR A 217 6.38 -6.25 5.91
N LEU A 218 5.15 -6.36 6.40
CA LEU A 218 4.02 -5.54 5.98
C LEU A 218 3.91 -4.30 6.85
N LEU A 219 3.60 -3.16 6.21
CA LEU A 219 3.45 -1.86 6.85
C LEU A 219 2.12 -1.24 6.46
N GLY A 220 1.43 -0.73 7.41
CA GLY A 220 0.13 -0.14 7.48
C GLY A 220 -0.49 0.41 6.32
N VAL A 221 -1.49 1.05 5.98
CA VAL A 221 -2.30 0.96 4.77
C VAL A 221 -1.76 1.76 3.59
N GLU A 222 -1.76 1.15 2.43
CA GLU A 222 -1.67 1.83 1.13
C GLU A 222 -3.09 1.86 0.53
N SER A 223 -3.78 2.99 0.67
CA SER A 223 -5.19 3.15 0.30
C SER A 223 -5.40 4.01 -0.94
N ARG A 224 -4.36 4.74 -1.39
CA ARG A 224 -4.47 5.83 -2.36
C ARG A 224 -3.75 5.52 -3.66
N SER A 225 -3.96 4.33 -4.24
CA SER A 225 -3.37 3.96 -5.54
C SER A 225 -3.87 4.82 -6.70
N SER A 226 -5.11 5.31 -6.62
CA SER A 226 -5.70 6.26 -7.58
C SER A 226 -6.87 7.02 -6.93
N ALA A 227 -7.44 7.99 -7.66
CA ALA A 227 -8.65 8.67 -7.24
C ALA A 227 -9.82 7.68 -7.20
N PRO A 228 -10.69 7.73 -6.17
CA PRO A 228 -11.82 6.83 -6.00
C PRO A 228 -13.10 7.26 -6.73
N ILE A 229 -12.98 8.34 -7.51
CA ILE A 229 -14.06 8.95 -8.30
C ILE A 229 -13.60 9.20 -9.73
#